data_5e6bff32b1e3ca1202e2194caeafa44a
#
_entry.id   5e6bff32b1e3ca1202e2194caeafa44a
#
_cell.length_a   1.000
_cell.length_b   1.000
_cell.length_c   1.000
_cell.angle_alpha   90.00
_cell.angle_beta   90.00
_cell.angle_gamma   90.00
#
_symmetry.space_group_name_H-M   'P 1'
#
loop_
_entity.id
_entity.type
_entity.pdbx_description
1 polymer ?
#
loop_
_entity_poly.entity_id
_entity_poly.type
_entity_poly.pdbx_seq_one_letter_code
_entity_poly.pdbx_strand_id
1 'polypeptide(L)'
;MSRLFLEDGESVPVTAVSVCGNFVAGKKTTDKNGYNALLVSKTTKSNNLSKSQSEFFKKININPGSLTEFKSDDIEDYEIGAHLTADMFEVGQYVDVTGTSKGKGYAGVIKRHNFSMQDATHGNSLAHRAHGSIGQCQTPGRVWKGKKMSGHMGNVKKTVQSLKIVDMDVANNVIYIKGAVPGFNGSELKIKPSNKLSLIHISEPTRP
;
A
#
# COMPACT_ATOMS: atom_id res chain seq x y z
N MET A 1 14.81 -2.15 2.43
CA MET A 1 15.28 -0.90 1.81
C MET A 1 16.78 -0.99 1.60
N SER A 2 17.27 -0.45 0.50
CA SER A 2 18.68 -0.37 0.10
C SER A 2 19.00 1.05 -0.38
N ARG A 3 20.18 1.25 -0.93
CA ARG A 3 20.60 2.50 -1.59
C ARG A 3 21.00 2.17 -3.02
N LEU A 4 20.62 3.05 -3.93
CA LEU A 4 21.18 3.11 -5.27
C LEU A 4 21.98 4.39 -5.41
N PHE A 5 23.11 4.30 -6.09
CA PHE A 5 23.90 5.47 -6.48
C PHE A 5 23.60 5.75 -7.94
N LEU A 6 23.14 6.95 -8.24
CA LEU A 6 22.91 7.42 -9.59
C LEU A 6 24.24 7.84 -10.23
N GLU A 7 24.25 7.99 -11.54
CA GLU A 7 25.43 8.44 -12.30
C GLU A 7 25.97 9.81 -11.83
N ASP A 8 25.05 10.66 -11.35
CA ASP A 8 25.38 11.99 -10.75
C ASP A 8 26.03 11.89 -9.36
N GLY A 9 26.24 10.68 -8.82
CA GLY A 9 26.78 10.45 -7.48
C GLY A 9 25.75 10.63 -6.34
N GLU A 10 24.47 10.93 -6.66
CA GLU A 10 23.41 11.03 -5.65
C GLU A 10 23.07 9.63 -5.07
N SER A 11 23.01 9.55 -3.73
CA SER A 11 22.59 8.34 -3.03
C SER A 11 21.09 8.36 -2.76
N VAL A 12 20.32 7.52 -3.45
CA VAL A 12 18.85 7.45 -3.33
C VAL A 12 18.43 6.23 -2.51
N PRO A 13 17.65 6.41 -1.42
CA PRO A 13 17.07 5.27 -0.70
C PRO A 13 15.98 4.62 -1.54
N VAL A 14 16.06 3.29 -1.70
CA VAL A 14 15.10 2.54 -2.52
C VAL A 14 14.57 1.30 -1.81
N THR A 15 13.39 0.89 -2.22
CA THR A 15 12.81 -0.41 -1.88
C THR A 15 12.68 -1.25 -3.14
N ALA A 16 13.33 -2.40 -3.17
CA ALA A 16 13.19 -3.37 -4.25
C ALA A 16 11.87 -4.13 -4.09
N VAL A 17 11.08 -4.20 -5.15
CA VAL A 17 9.80 -4.91 -5.22
C VAL A 17 9.82 -5.87 -6.37
N SER A 18 9.64 -7.16 -6.08
CA SER A 18 9.53 -8.20 -7.10
C SER A 18 8.12 -8.25 -7.68
N VAL A 19 8.01 -8.25 -8.99
CA VAL A 19 6.76 -8.32 -9.76
C VAL A 19 6.49 -9.74 -10.29
N CYS A 20 7.33 -10.71 -9.93
CA CYS A 20 7.23 -12.08 -10.43
C CYS A 20 5.89 -12.75 -10.06
N GLY A 21 5.38 -13.59 -10.97
CA GLY A 21 4.26 -14.48 -10.73
C GLY A 21 2.89 -13.81 -10.70
N ASN A 22 2.73 -12.69 -11.35
CA ASN A 22 1.43 -12.02 -11.54
C ASN A 22 0.83 -12.41 -12.89
N PHE A 23 -0.47 -12.76 -12.89
CA PHE A 23 -1.22 -13.20 -14.07
C PHE A 23 -2.57 -12.51 -14.12
N VAL A 24 -3.06 -12.26 -15.32
CA VAL A 24 -4.44 -11.83 -15.55
C VAL A 24 -5.36 -13.04 -15.41
N ALA A 25 -6.10 -13.12 -14.31
CA ALA A 25 -7.02 -14.22 -14.03
C ALA A 25 -8.41 -14.01 -14.65
N GLY A 26 -8.77 -12.77 -14.97
CA GLY A 26 -10.06 -12.46 -15.58
C GLY A 26 -10.26 -10.98 -15.80
N LYS A 27 -11.35 -10.69 -16.52
CA LYS A 27 -11.79 -9.32 -16.82
C LYS A 27 -13.21 -9.13 -16.29
N LYS A 28 -13.47 -7.98 -15.69
CA LYS A 28 -14.82 -7.53 -15.34
C LYS A 28 -15.21 -6.39 -16.25
N THR A 29 -16.35 -6.52 -16.91
CA THR A 29 -16.89 -5.52 -17.84
C THR A 29 -18.13 -4.86 -17.28
N THR A 30 -18.42 -3.65 -17.74
CA THR A 30 -19.61 -2.88 -17.34
C THR A 30 -20.91 -3.66 -17.58
N ASP A 31 -21.01 -4.42 -18.68
CA ASP A 31 -22.23 -5.16 -19.06
C ASP A 31 -22.57 -6.28 -18.07
N LYS A 32 -21.54 -7.00 -17.57
CA LYS A 32 -21.75 -8.14 -16.67
C LYS A 32 -21.65 -7.79 -15.19
N ASN A 33 -20.79 -6.84 -14.84
CA ASN A 33 -20.41 -6.55 -13.45
C ASN A 33 -20.73 -5.12 -13.02
N GLY A 34 -21.13 -4.23 -13.95
CA GLY A 34 -21.44 -2.83 -13.67
C GLY A 34 -20.20 -1.93 -13.55
N TYR A 35 -19.00 -2.45 -13.73
CA TYR A 35 -17.74 -1.70 -13.72
C TYR A 35 -16.62 -2.45 -14.44
N ASN A 36 -15.61 -1.69 -14.86
CA ASN A 36 -14.43 -2.23 -15.52
C ASN A 36 -13.30 -2.51 -14.52
N ALA A 37 -12.75 -3.72 -14.54
CA ALA A 37 -11.60 -4.10 -13.73
C ALA A 37 -10.87 -5.33 -14.28
N LEU A 38 -9.56 -5.36 -14.04
CA LEU A 38 -8.73 -6.55 -14.23
C LEU A 38 -8.64 -7.33 -12.92
N LEU A 39 -8.87 -8.64 -13.00
CA LEU A 39 -8.64 -9.57 -11.91
C LEU A 39 -7.24 -10.15 -12.05
N VAL A 40 -6.33 -9.78 -11.18
CA VAL A 40 -4.95 -10.22 -11.19
C VAL A 40 -4.74 -11.27 -10.11
N SER A 41 -4.14 -12.40 -10.49
CA SER A 41 -3.70 -13.44 -9.58
C SER A 41 -2.20 -13.33 -9.36
N LYS A 42 -1.78 -13.46 -8.09
CA LYS A 42 -0.38 -13.64 -7.74
C LYS A 42 -0.17 -15.05 -7.27
N THR A 43 0.71 -15.80 -7.93
CA THR A 43 1.07 -17.16 -7.51
C THR A 43 1.60 -17.16 -6.08
N THR A 44 0.93 -17.87 -5.21
CA THR A 44 1.37 -18.06 -3.82
C THR A 44 1.39 -19.56 -3.52
N LYS A 45 2.30 -20.01 -2.66
CA LYS A 45 2.35 -21.39 -2.18
C LYS A 45 1.23 -21.68 -1.17
N SER A 46 0.00 -21.25 -1.47
CA SER A 46 -1.14 -21.47 -0.58
C SER A 46 -1.79 -22.82 -0.89
N ASN A 47 -1.75 -23.75 0.06
CA ASN A 47 -2.38 -25.05 -0.07
C ASN A 47 -3.87 -25.06 0.36
N ASN A 48 -4.38 -23.93 0.89
CA ASN A 48 -5.71 -23.86 1.48
C ASN A 48 -6.66 -23.03 0.60
N LEU A 49 -6.97 -23.55 -0.58
CA LEU A 49 -7.96 -22.95 -1.47
C LEU A 49 -9.34 -23.56 -1.22
N SER A 50 -10.37 -22.73 -1.30
CA SER A 50 -11.74 -23.23 -1.34
C SER A 50 -11.98 -24.02 -2.64
N LYS A 51 -12.93 -24.94 -2.63
CA LYS A 51 -13.29 -25.74 -3.80
C LYS A 51 -13.61 -24.86 -5.02
N SER A 52 -14.38 -23.78 -4.81
CA SER A 52 -14.72 -22.82 -5.85
C SER A 52 -13.51 -22.11 -6.45
N GLN A 53 -12.55 -21.69 -5.61
CA GLN A 53 -11.30 -21.09 -6.09
C GLN A 53 -10.47 -22.08 -6.87
N SER A 54 -10.35 -23.32 -6.42
CA SER A 54 -9.58 -24.36 -7.13
C SER A 54 -10.18 -24.66 -8.50
N GLU A 55 -11.50 -24.74 -8.60
CA GLU A 55 -12.19 -24.92 -9.89
C GLU A 55 -12.03 -23.73 -10.83
N PHE A 56 -12.07 -22.49 -10.29
CA PHE A 56 -11.83 -21.28 -11.05
C PHE A 56 -10.42 -21.27 -11.68
N PHE A 57 -9.38 -21.55 -10.89
CA PHE A 57 -7.99 -21.59 -11.39
C PHE A 57 -7.75 -22.72 -12.39
N LYS A 58 -8.38 -23.88 -12.19
CA LYS A 58 -8.33 -24.99 -13.15
C LYS A 58 -8.93 -24.64 -14.51
N LYS A 59 -10.04 -23.90 -14.54
CA LYS A 59 -10.68 -23.46 -15.80
C LYS A 59 -9.81 -22.52 -16.62
N ILE A 60 -8.97 -21.72 -15.96
CA ILE A 60 -8.11 -20.72 -16.60
C ILE A 60 -6.71 -21.26 -16.85
N ASN A 61 -6.38 -22.45 -16.31
CA ASN A 61 -5.05 -23.09 -16.43
C ASN A 61 -3.91 -22.24 -15.81
N ILE A 62 -4.20 -21.53 -14.72
CA ILE A 62 -3.25 -20.68 -14.00
C ILE A 62 -2.97 -21.27 -12.62
N ASN A 63 -1.73 -21.09 -12.15
CA ASN A 63 -1.36 -21.47 -10.78
C ASN A 63 -2.19 -20.69 -9.76
N PRO A 64 -2.72 -21.39 -8.75
CA PRO A 64 -3.56 -20.77 -7.74
C PRO A 64 -2.81 -19.74 -6.91
N GLY A 65 -3.50 -18.65 -6.57
CA GLY A 65 -2.91 -17.56 -5.82
C GLY A 65 -3.91 -16.59 -5.20
N SER A 66 -3.40 -15.52 -4.64
CA SER A 66 -4.24 -14.43 -4.14
C SER A 66 -4.84 -13.64 -5.31
N LEU A 67 -6.15 -13.39 -5.26
CA LEU A 67 -6.86 -12.60 -6.27
C LEU A 67 -6.99 -11.15 -5.83
N THR A 68 -6.70 -10.24 -6.74
CA THR A 68 -6.79 -8.79 -6.50
C THR A 68 -7.41 -8.11 -7.70
N GLU A 69 -8.34 -7.19 -7.45
CA GLU A 69 -8.97 -6.38 -8.49
C GLU A 69 -8.25 -5.04 -8.65
N PHE A 70 -8.02 -4.68 -9.92
CA PHE A 70 -7.52 -3.38 -10.34
C PHE A 70 -8.54 -2.75 -11.28
N LYS A 71 -9.12 -1.63 -10.88
CA LYS A 71 -9.98 -0.84 -11.76
C LYS A 71 -9.11 -0.20 -12.84
N SER A 72 -9.44 -0.42 -14.09
CA SER A 72 -8.83 0.18 -15.27
C SER A 72 -9.88 0.32 -16.34
N ASP A 73 -9.74 1.32 -17.20
CA ASP A 73 -10.58 1.50 -18.37
C ASP A 73 -10.04 0.68 -19.56
N ASP A 74 -8.73 0.49 -19.63
CA ASP A 74 -8.01 -0.25 -20.69
C ASP A 74 -7.96 -1.77 -20.36
N ILE A 75 -9.12 -2.44 -20.46
CA ILE A 75 -9.22 -3.87 -20.11
C ILE A 75 -9.02 -4.75 -21.34
N GLU A 76 -9.29 -4.22 -22.54
CA GLU A 76 -9.30 -4.98 -23.78
C GLU A 76 -7.88 -5.43 -24.18
N ASP A 77 -6.87 -4.63 -23.82
CA ASP A 77 -5.46 -4.87 -24.15
C ASP A 77 -4.84 -6.09 -23.47
N TYR A 78 -5.48 -6.60 -22.42
CA TYR A 78 -4.93 -7.69 -21.63
C TYR A 78 -5.66 -9.00 -21.93
N GLU A 79 -4.95 -10.06 -22.26
CA GLU A 79 -5.50 -11.41 -22.42
C GLU A 79 -5.56 -12.16 -21.08
N ILE A 80 -6.57 -13.05 -20.93
CA ILE A 80 -6.65 -13.93 -19.77
C ILE A 80 -5.50 -14.94 -19.83
N GLY A 81 -4.74 -15.06 -18.76
CA GLY A 81 -3.53 -15.89 -18.69
C GLY A 81 -2.24 -15.12 -18.97
N ALA A 82 -2.30 -13.88 -19.46
CA ALA A 82 -1.11 -13.09 -19.71
C ALA A 82 -0.33 -12.82 -18.42
N HIS A 83 0.99 -12.87 -18.54
CA HIS A 83 1.90 -12.50 -17.46
C HIS A 83 2.03 -10.98 -17.35
N LEU A 84 1.96 -10.46 -16.14
CA LEU A 84 2.25 -9.06 -15.87
C LEU A 84 3.69 -8.96 -15.36
N THR A 85 4.53 -8.33 -16.17
CA THR A 85 5.97 -8.15 -15.92
C THR A 85 6.30 -6.73 -15.51
N ALA A 86 7.56 -6.45 -15.18
CA ALA A 86 8.02 -5.13 -14.84
C ALA A 86 7.91 -4.12 -15.99
N ASP A 87 7.89 -4.60 -17.25
CA ASP A 87 7.83 -3.78 -18.48
C ASP A 87 6.58 -2.88 -18.57
N MET A 88 5.55 -3.17 -17.75
CA MET A 88 4.35 -2.30 -17.66
C MET A 88 4.62 -0.94 -17.04
N PHE A 89 5.77 -0.75 -16.42
CA PHE A 89 6.14 0.48 -15.75
C PHE A 89 7.31 1.15 -16.47
N GLU A 90 7.44 2.46 -16.29
CA GLU A 90 8.54 3.24 -16.85
C GLU A 90 9.44 3.80 -15.75
N VAL A 91 10.74 3.91 -16.03
CA VAL A 91 11.66 4.60 -15.12
C VAL A 91 11.28 6.08 -15.05
N GLY A 92 11.20 6.60 -13.84
CA GLY A 92 10.75 7.98 -13.60
C GLY A 92 9.24 8.12 -13.35
N GLN A 93 8.44 7.11 -13.63
CA GLN A 93 7.00 7.10 -13.39
C GLN A 93 6.67 7.23 -11.91
N TYR A 94 5.57 7.92 -11.59
CA TYR A 94 5.03 8.00 -10.23
C TYR A 94 3.96 6.94 -10.02
N VAL A 95 4.06 6.25 -8.87
CA VAL A 95 3.16 5.16 -8.50
C VAL A 95 2.62 5.30 -7.09
N ASP A 96 1.42 4.79 -6.89
CA ASP A 96 0.78 4.65 -5.57
C ASP A 96 0.95 3.22 -5.08
N VAL A 97 1.56 3.06 -3.92
CA VAL A 97 1.84 1.76 -3.32
C VAL A 97 0.97 1.51 -2.12
N THR A 98 0.14 0.48 -2.19
CA THR A 98 -0.75 0.06 -1.11
C THR A 98 -0.28 -1.27 -0.53
N GLY A 99 -0.19 -1.35 0.79
CA GLY A 99 0.15 -2.56 1.52
C GLY A 99 -0.42 -2.56 2.92
N THR A 100 -0.23 -3.66 3.64
CA THR A 100 -0.61 -3.78 5.04
C THR A 100 0.56 -3.35 5.93
N SER A 101 0.34 -2.34 6.75
CA SER A 101 1.38 -1.81 7.64
C SER A 101 1.80 -2.82 8.71
N LYS A 102 3.03 -2.71 9.22
CA LYS A 102 3.50 -3.56 10.33
C LYS A 102 2.60 -3.39 11.55
N GLY A 103 2.15 -4.51 12.14
CA GLY A 103 1.38 -4.52 13.38
C GLY A 103 2.23 -4.03 14.54
N LYS A 104 1.65 -3.24 15.43
CA LYS A 104 2.28 -2.72 16.66
C LYS A 104 1.51 -3.11 17.92
N GLY A 105 0.49 -3.97 17.78
CA GLY A 105 -0.37 -4.42 18.85
C GLY A 105 -1.20 -3.29 19.45
N TYR A 106 -1.61 -3.45 20.70
CA TYR A 106 -2.29 -2.40 21.47
C TYR A 106 -1.29 -1.29 21.81
N ALA A 107 -1.63 -0.06 21.51
CA ALA A 107 -0.77 1.10 21.73
C ALA A 107 -1.51 2.18 22.53
N GLY A 108 -0.80 2.77 23.51
CA GLY A 108 -1.29 3.93 24.24
C GLY A 108 -1.39 5.19 23.36
N VAL A 109 -2.07 6.20 23.86
CA VAL A 109 -2.37 7.44 23.10
C VAL A 109 -1.12 8.21 22.68
N ILE A 110 -0.06 8.15 23.46
CA ILE A 110 1.22 8.80 23.14
C ILE A 110 1.80 8.20 21.86
N LYS A 111 1.92 6.86 21.79
CA LYS A 111 2.45 6.18 20.61
C LYS A 111 1.50 6.20 19.42
N ARG A 112 0.18 6.08 19.68
CA ARG A 112 -0.83 5.95 18.61
C ARG A 112 -1.20 7.28 17.98
N HIS A 113 -1.26 8.35 18.77
CA HIS A 113 -1.78 9.66 18.34
C HIS A 113 -0.84 10.83 18.62
N ASN A 114 0.38 10.56 19.08
CA ASN A 114 1.40 11.58 19.42
C ASN A 114 0.91 12.57 20.50
N PHE A 115 0.20 12.09 21.52
CA PHE A 115 -0.17 12.90 22.66
C PHE A 115 1.08 13.19 23.51
N SER A 116 1.12 14.36 24.12
CA SER A 116 2.16 14.71 25.09
C SER A 116 2.03 13.82 26.32
N MET A 117 3.18 13.46 26.89
CA MET A 117 3.24 12.81 28.20
C MET A 117 2.97 13.85 29.28
N GLN A 118 2.34 13.43 30.39
CA GLN A 118 2.24 14.27 31.58
C GLN A 118 3.57 14.30 32.32
N ASP A 119 3.67 15.17 33.32
CA ASP A 119 4.90 15.37 34.08
C ASP A 119 5.44 14.05 34.66
N ALA A 120 6.76 13.87 34.58
CA ALA A 120 7.44 12.69 35.14
C ALA A 120 7.62 12.80 36.67
N THR A 121 7.61 14.04 37.20
CA THR A 121 7.86 14.39 38.60
C THR A 121 6.80 15.40 39.07
N HIS A 122 7.11 16.29 40.00
CA HIS A 122 6.20 17.33 40.55
C HIS A 122 4.90 16.79 41.13
N GLY A 123 4.97 15.65 41.84
CA GLY A 123 3.84 15.03 42.50
C GLY A 123 2.87 14.24 41.60
N ASN A 124 3.19 14.09 40.32
CA ASN A 124 2.38 13.26 39.42
C ASN A 124 2.52 11.78 39.82
N SER A 125 1.38 11.13 40.12
CA SER A 125 1.30 9.74 40.54
C SER A 125 0.44 8.95 39.54
N LEU A 126 1.00 7.86 38.97
CA LEU A 126 0.32 6.88 38.11
C LEU A 126 -0.24 7.41 36.75
N ALA A 127 -0.28 8.73 36.53
CA ALA A 127 -0.94 9.34 35.38
C ALA A 127 0.02 9.76 34.24
N HIS A 128 1.29 9.33 34.26
CA HIS A 128 2.32 9.80 33.31
C HIS A 128 1.97 9.61 31.83
N ARG A 129 1.25 8.57 31.49
CA ARG A 129 0.90 8.20 30.11
C ARG A 129 -0.62 8.13 29.86
N ALA A 130 -1.42 8.77 30.71
CA ALA A 130 -2.87 8.80 30.62
C ALA A 130 -3.36 9.65 29.43
N HIS A 131 -4.63 9.46 29.05
CA HIS A 131 -5.25 10.18 27.92
C HIS A 131 -5.45 11.67 28.20
N GLY A 132 -5.52 12.07 29.47
CA GLY A 132 -6.03 13.37 29.88
C GLY A 132 -7.55 13.45 29.75
N SER A 133 -8.10 14.64 29.63
CA SER A 133 -9.55 14.83 29.47
C SER A 133 -10.08 14.19 28.20
N ILE A 134 -11.18 13.46 28.30
CA ILE A 134 -11.87 12.83 27.18
C ILE A 134 -13.14 13.58 26.74
N GLY A 135 -13.58 14.59 27.51
CA GLY A 135 -14.76 15.40 27.21
C GLY A 135 -15.06 16.40 28.29
N GLN A 136 -16.22 17.04 28.17
CA GLN A 136 -16.78 17.98 29.13
C GLN A 136 -17.69 17.27 30.14
N CYS A 137 -18.23 18.01 31.10
CA CYS A 137 -19.08 17.50 32.17
C CYS A 137 -20.52 17.17 31.71
N GLN A 138 -21.53 17.84 32.27
CA GLN A 138 -22.95 17.56 32.01
C GLN A 138 -23.35 17.79 30.55
N THR A 139 -22.84 18.82 29.92
CA THR A 139 -23.07 19.12 28.50
C THR A 139 -21.74 18.97 27.72
N PRO A 140 -21.65 18.05 26.76
CA PRO A 140 -22.69 17.23 26.12
C PRO A 140 -23.00 15.88 26.81
N GLY A 141 -22.43 15.57 27.99
CA GLY A 141 -22.65 14.33 28.72
C GLY A 141 -22.20 13.04 28.03
N ARG A 142 -21.40 13.17 27.00
CA ARG A 142 -20.90 12.04 26.16
C ARG A 142 -19.51 12.32 25.61
N VAL A 143 -18.81 11.25 25.24
CA VAL A 143 -17.57 11.34 24.46
C VAL A 143 -17.92 11.40 22.98
N TRP A 144 -17.36 12.36 22.26
CA TRP A 144 -17.59 12.51 20.82
C TRP A 144 -17.04 11.32 20.03
N LYS A 145 -17.77 10.94 18.95
CA LYS A 145 -17.27 9.95 17.99
C LYS A 145 -15.94 10.41 17.39
N GLY A 146 -15.01 9.46 17.19
CA GLY A 146 -13.69 9.79 16.65
C GLY A 146 -12.68 10.34 17.67
N LYS A 147 -13.04 10.46 18.96
CA LYS A 147 -12.08 10.84 20.02
C LYS A 147 -10.88 9.90 20.01
N LYS A 148 -9.68 10.47 19.93
CA LYS A 148 -8.42 9.71 19.90
C LYS A 148 -8.18 9.04 21.26
N MET A 149 -8.14 7.71 21.26
CA MET A 149 -7.92 6.87 22.45
C MET A 149 -6.91 5.78 22.16
N SER A 150 -6.43 5.11 23.19
CA SER A 150 -5.60 3.91 23.07
C SER A 150 -6.34 2.80 22.28
N GLY A 151 -5.61 1.93 21.64
CA GLY A 151 -6.19 0.82 20.90
C GLY A 151 -5.20 0.18 19.92
N HIS A 152 -5.71 -0.68 19.07
CA HIS A 152 -4.91 -1.38 18.06
C HIS A 152 -4.20 -0.39 17.13
N MET A 153 -2.92 -0.63 16.88
CA MET A 153 -2.09 0.16 15.97
C MET A 153 -1.37 -0.75 14.97
N GLY A 154 -1.31 -0.30 13.72
CA GLY A 154 -0.73 -1.08 12.65
C GLY A 154 -1.62 -2.22 12.15
N ASN A 155 -1.09 -3.10 11.29
CA ASN A 155 -1.81 -4.18 10.60
C ASN A 155 -3.08 -3.68 9.88
N VAL A 156 -2.99 -2.49 9.30
CA VAL A 156 -4.06 -1.84 8.53
C VAL A 156 -3.56 -1.52 7.13
N LYS A 157 -4.47 -1.56 6.17
CA LYS A 157 -4.17 -1.17 4.79
C LYS A 157 -3.80 0.31 4.75
N LYS A 158 -2.62 0.61 4.19
CA LYS A 158 -2.09 1.97 3.99
C LYS A 158 -1.60 2.13 2.56
N THR A 159 -1.84 3.31 2.00
CA THR A 159 -1.33 3.68 0.69
C THR A 159 -0.34 4.84 0.86
N VAL A 160 0.81 4.70 0.25
CA VAL A 160 1.78 5.79 0.07
C VAL A 160 1.66 6.22 -1.37
N GLN A 161 1.34 7.49 -1.58
CA GLN A 161 1.07 8.06 -2.90
C GLN A 161 2.31 8.71 -3.50
N SER A 162 2.34 8.79 -4.84
CA SER A 162 3.33 9.54 -5.61
C SER A 162 4.79 9.16 -5.31
N LEU A 163 5.08 7.86 -5.23
CA LEU A 163 6.44 7.36 -5.15
C LEU A 163 7.03 7.23 -6.55
N LYS A 164 8.27 7.69 -6.74
CA LYS A 164 8.96 7.63 -8.03
C LYS A 164 9.66 6.28 -8.22
N ILE A 165 9.54 5.68 -9.38
CA ILE A 165 10.35 4.54 -9.82
C ILE A 165 11.72 5.10 -10.22
N VAL A 166 12.77 4.61 -9.58
CA VAL A 166 14.16 5.09 -9.82
C VAL A 166 14.80 4.27 -10.92
N ASP A 167 14.63 2.95 -10.86
CA ASP A 167 15.26 2.00 -11.76
C ASP A 167 14.43 0.72 -11.86
N MET A 168 14.67 -0.09 -12.89
CA MET A 168 13.99 -1.37 -13.11
C MET A 168 14.96 -2.42 -13.63
N ASP A 169 14.91 -3.61 -13.07
CA ASP A 169 15.58 -4.79 -13.55
C ASP A 169 14.55 -5.71 -14.22
N VAL A 170 14.45 -5.59 -15.54
CA VAL A 170 13.50 -6.36 -16.34
C VAL A 170 13.84 -7.85 -16.32
N ALA A 171 15.12 -8.22 -16.34
CA ALA A 171 15.55 -9.61 -16.34
C ALA A 171 15.11 -10.37 -15.08
N ASN A 172 15.17 -9.72 -13.92
CA ASN A 172 14.77 -10.28 -12.63
C ASN A 172 13.34 -9.90 -12.22
N ASN A 173 12.62 -9.12 -13.05
CA ASN A 173 11.29 -8.58 -12.73
C ASN A 173 11.26 -7.84 -11.38
N VAL A 174 12.20 -6.92 -11.16
CA VAL A 174 12.31 -6.12 -9.93
C VAL A 174 12.18 -4.64 -10.28
N ILE A 175 11.38 -3.92 -9.49
CA ILE A 175 11.20 -2.48 -9.57
C ILE A 175 11.82 -1.83 -8.33
N TYR A 176 12.61 -0.78 -8.52
CA TYR A 176 13.22 0.00 -7.45
C TYR A 176 12.44 1.30 -7.23
N ILE A 177 11.71 1.37 -6.12
CA ILE A 177 10.85 2.50 -5.78
C ILE A 177 11.57 3.39 -4.74
N LYS A 178 11.63 4.70 -4.99
CA LYS A 178 12.22 5.69 -4.09
C LYS A 178 11.50 5.70 -2.74
N GLY A 179 12.23 5.48 -1.66
CA GLY A 179 11.72 5.60 -0.29
C GLY A 179 11.14 4.32 0.30
N ALA A 180 10.30 4.49 1.31
CA ALA A 180 9.72 3.40 2.08
C ALA A 180 8.33 3.02 1.58
N VAL A 181 8.03 1.72 1.60
CA VAL A 181 6.71 1.16 1.28
C VAL A 181 6.07 0.55 2.54
N PRO A 182 4.73 0.46 2.61
CA PRO A 182 4.05 -0.10 3.78
C PRO A 182 4.24 -1.62 3.88
N GLY A 183 4.49 -2.11 5.07
CA GLY A 183 4.56 -3.55 5.36
C GLY A 183 5.92 -4.04 5.85
N PHE A 184 6.03 -5.34 6.01
CA PHE A 184 7.28 -6.04 6.36
C PHE A 184 7.95 -6.58 5.08
N ASN A 185 9.22 -7.00 5.21
CA ASN A 185 9.94 -7.58 4.07
C ASN A 185 9.24 -8.88 3.62
N GLY A 186 8.93 -8.98 2.32
CA GLY A 186 8.16 -10.09 1.76
C GLY A 186 6.63 -9.92 1.82
N SER A 187 6.12 -8.78 2.32
CA SER A 187 4.68 -8.49 2.28
C SER A 187 4.18 -8.23 0.87
N GLU A 188 2.91 -8.53 0.63
CA GLU A 188 2.26 -8.24 -0.65
C GLU A 188 1.95 -6.74 -0.76
N LEU A 189 2.23 -6.19 -1.95
CA LEU A 189 1.99 -4.80 -2.30
C LEU A 189 1.09 -4.72 -3.54
N LYS A 190 0.24 -3.71 -3.59
CA LYS A 190 -0.50 -3.30 -4.79
C LYS A 190 0.11 -2.01 -5.30
N ILE A 191 0.60 -2.03 -6.52
CA ILE A 191 1.18 -0.87 -7.20
C ILE A 191 0.22 -0.43 -8.29
N LYS A 192 -0.04 0.86 -8.36
CA LYS A 192 -0.84 1.50 -9.41
C LYS A 192 -0.14 2.75 -9.89
N PRO A 193 -0.35 3.17 -11.14
CA PRO A 193 0.01 4.51 -11.56
C PRO A 193 -0.61 5.55 -10.62
N SER A 194 0.10 6.64 -10.35
CA SER A 194 -0.40 7.69 -9.47
C SER A 194 -1.38 8.59 -10.21
N ASN A 195 -2.59 8.76 -9.67
CA ASN A 195 -3.60 9.67 -10.22
C ASN A 195 -3.41 11.12 -9.78
N LYS A 196 -2.51 11.38 -8.81
CA LYS A 196 -2.25 12.71 -8.25
C LYS A 196 -0.96 13.33 -8.78
N LEU A 197 -0.74 13.27 -10.07
CA LEU A 197 0.23 14.14 -10.71
C LEU A 197 -0.41 15.54 -10.79
N SER A 198 -0.05 16.39 -9.84
CA SER A 198 -0.39 17.81 -9.91
C SER A 198 0.33 18.41 -11.12
N LEU A 199 -0.40 18.75 -12.15
CA LEU A 199 0.11 19.48 -13.32
C LEU A 199 0.77 20.82 -12.91
N ILE A 200 0.44 21.33 -11.72
CA ILE A 200 1.00 22.55 -11.13
C ILE A 200 2.51 22.45 -10.91
N HIS A 201 3.05 21.28 -10.59
CA HIS A 201 4.49 21.10 -10.41
C HIS A 201 5.28 20.89 -11.72
N ILE A 202 4.59 20.69 -12.83
CA ILE A 202 5.24 20.54 -14.15
C ILE A 202 5.41 21.91 -14.84
N SER A 203 4.65 22.94 -14.45
CA SER A 203 4.58 24.22 -15.11
C SER A 203 5.09 25.42 -14.31
N GLU A 204 5.62 25.27 -13.10
CA GLU A 204 6.28 26.37 -12.42
C GLU A 204 7.70 26.53 -12.97
N PRO A 205 7.95 27.58 -13.77
CA PRO A 205 9.33 27.98 -14.02
C PRO A 205 9.92 28.39 -12.67
N THR A 206 11.09 27.85 -12.34
CA THR A 206 11.91 28.31 -11.23
C THR A 206 11.91 29.82 -11.20
N ARG A 207 11.31 30.42 -10.18
CA ARG A 207 11.45 31.85 -9.94
C ARG A 207 12.93 32.18 -9.81
N PRO A 208 13.41 33.21 -10.53
CA PRO A 208 14.79 33.68 -10.43
C PRO A 208 15.12 34.20 -9.02
#